data_f84b59de832d3f87e0d52d271451c535
#
_entry.id   f84b59de832d3f87e0d52d271451c535
#
_cell.length_a   1.000
_cell.length_b   1.000
_cell.length_c   1.000
_cell.angle_alpha   90.00
_cell.angle_beta   90.00
_cell.angle_gamma   90.00
#
_symmetry.space_group_name_H-M   'P 1'
#
loop_
_entity.id
_entity.type
_entity.pdbx_description
1 polymer ?
#
loop_
_entity_poly.entity_id
_entity_poly.type
_entity_poly.pdbx_seq_one_letter_code
_entity_poly.pdbx_strand_id
1 'polypeptide(L)'
;MILANLSATTETVRQMAADVSDDGATAANLRLTLLNVAKASENIRLVAEEMHDVTGDPTVREDLKATIHQARAVTEKANETLDGFRSIEAKPSVEVLYSGKESDWITNFNVDISKESKPDRFLRVGIEDIGGEDGLNLEVGRTKGSLGARAGLIAGDPGIGIDAEVGRRWRLSADAYDPDDFRLRVSALYRLRDDTYLMGQLRDLNRSERRAAYFGLHQSF
;
A
#
# COMPACT_ATOMS: atom_id res chain seq x y z
N MET A 1 -17.39 -0.69 8.70
CA MET A 1 -16.38 0.31 9.08
C MET A 1 -15.38 0.56 7.94
N ILE A 2 -14.71 -0.45 7.38
CA ILE A 2 -13.75 -0.34 6.25
C ILE A 2 -14.34 0.40 5.04
N LEU A 3 -15.57 0.10 4.65
CA LEU A 3 -16.27 0.76 3.53
C LEU A 3 -16.54 2.24 3.75
N ALA A 4 -16.87 2.63 4.99
CA ALA A 4 -17.12 4.02 5.33
C ALA A 4 -15.82 4.84 5.26
N ASN A 5 -14.70 4.26 5.71
CA ASN A 5 -13.39 4.91 5.69
C ASN A 5 -12.83 5.00 4.25
N LEU A 6 -12.99 3.95 3.43
CA LEU A 6 -12.59 3.98 2.03
C LEU A 6 -13.42 5.00 1.24
N SER A 7 -14.74 5.07 1.50
CA SER A 7 -15.63 6.07 0.90
C SER A 7 -15.25 7.49 1.34
N ALA A 8 -14.93 7.71 2.63
CA ALA A 8 -14.47 8.98 3.14
C ALA A 8 -13.11 9.39 2.54
N THR A 9 -12.17 8.45 2.45
CA THR A 9 -10.85 8.67 1.82
C THR A 9 -11.01 9.01 0.34
N THR A 10 -11.89 8.30 -0.39
CA THR A 10 -12.17 8.58 -1.80
C THR A 10 -12.80 9.97 -1.99
N GLU A 11 -13.71 10.37 -1.11
CA GLU A 11 -14.33 11.69 -1.14
C GLU A 11 -13.35 12.80 -0.77
N THR A 12 -12.50 12.59 0.23
CA THR A 12 -11.43 13.53 0.61
C THR A 12 -10.42 13.71 -0.53
N VAL A 13 -10.00 12.64 -1.18
CA VAL A 13 -9.12 12.70 -2.36
C VAL A 13 -9.81 13.38 -3.54
N ARG A 14 -11.13 13.19 -3.70
CA ARG A 14 -11.92 13.88 -4.73
C ARG A 14 -12.07 15.39 -4.47
N GLN A 15 -12.25 15.78 -3.21
CA GLN A 15 -12.27 17.20 -2.79
C GLN A 15 -10.90 17.84 -2.96
N MET A 16 -9.81 17.18 -2.52
CA MET A 16 -8.45 17.65 -2.77
C MET A 16 -8.15 17.80 -4.27
N ALA A 17 -8.64 16.89 -5.13
CA ALA A 17 -8.49 17.00 -6.57
C ALA A 17 -9.29 18.15 -7.19
N ALA A 18 -10.38 18.57 -6.58
CA ALA A 18 -11.18 19.73 -7.00
C ALA A 18 -10.56 21.06 -6.53
N ASP A 19 -9.96 21.09 -5.33
CA ASP A 19 -9.35 22.28 -4.76
C ASP A 19 -7.97 22.63 -5.36
N VAL A 20 -7.30 21.65 -5.97
CA VAL A 20 -5.98 21.81 -6.63
C VAL A 20 -6.15 22.10 -8.14
N SER A 21 -7.12 22.90 -8.50
CA SER A 21 -7.46 23.16 -9.91
C SER A 21 -6.43 24.02 -10.69
N ASP A 22 -5.38 24.50 -10.05
CA ASP A 22 -4.42 25.42 -10.69
C ASP A 22 -3.08 24.76 -11.08
N ASP A 23 -2.84 23.48 -10.72
CA ASP A 23 -1.63 22.76 -11.11
C ASP A 23 -2.01 21.37 -11.67
N GLY A 24 -2.13 21.29 -13.01
CA GLY A 24 -2.57 20.10 -13.73
C GLY A 24 -1.79 18.81 -13.40
N ALA A 25 -0.56 18.93 -12.89
CA ALA A 25 0.28 17.81 -12.48
C ALA A 25 -0.25 17.09 -11.22
N THR A 26 -0.74 17.84 -10.24
CA THR A 26 -1.25 17.28 -8.97
C THR A 26 -2.61 16.61 -9.16
N ALA A 27 -3.50 17.20 -9.96
CA ALA A 27 -4.79 16.58 -10.32
C ALA A 27 -4.61 15.29 -11.12
N ALA A 28 -3.60 15.24 -11.98
CA ALA A 28 -3.21 14.04 -12.72
C ALA A 28 -2.68 12.93 -11.81
N ASN A 29 -1.82 13.27 -10.84
CA ASN A 29 -1.26 12.33 -9.88
C ASN A 29 -2.34 11.75 -8.94
N LEU A 30 -3.31 12.55 -8.51
CA LEU A 30 -4.45 12.10 -7.71
C LEU A 30 -5.37 11.16 -8.52
N ARG A 31 -5.59 11.44 -9.80
CA ARG A 31 -6.36 10.55 -10.69
C ARG A 31 -5.67 9.21 -10.89
N LEU A 32 -4.34 9.20 -11.04
CA LEU A 32 -3.54 7.96 -11.11
C LEU A 32 -3.61 7.16 -9.80
N THR A 33 -3.54 7.83 -8.66
CA THR A 33 -3.71 7.18 -7.35
C THR A 33 -5.07 6.50 -7.24
N LEU A 34 -6.16 7.18 -7.65
CA LEU A 34 -7.50 6.61 -7.67
C LEU A 34 -7.64 5.40 -8.60
N LEU A 35 -6.97 5.42 -9.78
CA LEU A 35 -6.92 4.27 -10.69
C LEU A 35 -6.27 3.04 -10.07
N ASN A 36 -5.19 3.27 -9.38
CA ASN A 36 -4.42 2.19 -8.80
C ASN A 36 -5.09 1.60 -7.56
N VAL A 37 -5.80 2.42 -6.77
CA VAL A 37 -6.73 1.95 -5.72
C VAL A 37 -7.74 0.96 -6.31
N ALA A 38 -8.25 1.26 -7.48
CA ALA A 38 -9.25 0.43 -8.13
C ALA A 38 -8.69 -0.91 -8.63
N LYS A 39 -7.50 -0.92 -9.24
CA LYS A 39 -6.82 -2.17 -9.64
C LYS A 39 -6.45 -3.04 -8.44
N ALA A 40 -5.96 -2.43 -7.37
CA ALA A 40 -5.62 -3.14 -6.14
C ALA A 40 -6.84 -3.86 -5.53
N SER A 41 -7.99 -3.20 -5.53
CA SER A 41 -9.22 -3.81 -5.00
C SER A 41 -9.69 -5.03 -5.80
N GLU A 42 -9.46 -5.06 -7.13
CA GLU A 42 -9.76 -6.25 -7.94
C GLU A 42 -8.89 -7.45 -7.56
N ASN A 43 -7.64 -7.20 -7.26
CA ASN A 43 -6.70 -8.26 -6.93
C ASN A 43 -6.81 -8.72 -5.46
N ILE A 44 -7.25 -7.84 -4.54
CA ILE A 44 -7.70 -8.26 -3.20
C ILE A 44 -8.83 -9.28 -3.32
N ARG A 45 -9.72 -9.15 -4.31
CA ARG A 45 -10.77 -10.14 -4.58
C ARG A 45 -10.20 -11.51 -4.93
N LEU A 46 -9.21 -11.54 -5.82
CA LEU A 46 -8.59 -12.80 -6.24
C LEU A 46 -7.88 -13.49 -5.08
N VAL A 47 -7.17 -12.70 -4.26
CA VAL A 47 -6.54 -13.21 -3.02
C VAL A 47 -7.61 -13.70 -2.03
N ALA A 48 -8.72 -12.98 -1.87
CA ALA A 48 -9.81 -13.39 -0.99
C ALA A 48 -10.56 -14.63 -1.49
N GLU A 49 -10.68 -14.81 -2.80
CA GLU A 49 -11.24 -16.02 -3.39
C GLU A 49 -10.31 -17.21 -3.20
N GLU A 50 -8.99 -17.04 -3.32
CA GLU A 50 -7.98 -18.07 -3.01
C GLU A 50 -7.86 -18.35 -1.50
N MET A 51 -8.10 -17.37 -0.65
CA MET A 51 -8.14 -17.53 0.82
C MET A 51 -9.48 -18.04 1.36
N HIS A 52 -10.44 -18.32 0.50
CA HIS A 52 -11.79 -18.79 0.87
C HIS A 52 -11.78 -19.99 1.81
N ASP A 53 -10.76 -20.83 1.72
CA ASP A 53 -10.64 -22.04 2.55
C ASP A 53 -9.98 -21.78 3.91
N VAL A 54 -9.46 -20.56 4.16
CA VAL A 54 -8.65 -20.27 5.35
C VAL A 54 -9.41 -19.40 6.39
N THR A 55 -10.34 -18.55 5.95
CA THR A 55 -11.09 -17.65 6.85
C THR A 55 -12.58 -17.90 6.76
N GLY A 56 -13.15 -18.54 7.78
CA GLY A 56 -14.59 -18.85 7.88
C GLY A 56 -15.51 -17.62 8.16
N ASP A 57 -15.03 -16.36 8.08
CA ASP A 57 -15.82 -15.19 8.41
C ASP A 57 -16.54 -14.59 7.18
N PRO A 58 -17.91 -14.63 7.15
CA PRO A 58 -18.70 -14.10 6.05
C PRO A 58 -18.63 -12.56 5.89
N THR A 59 -18.37 -11.82 6.97
CA THR A 59 -18.35 -10.35 6.99
C THR A 59 -17.15 -9.80 6.23
N VAL A 60 -15.99 -10.40 6.40
CA VAL A 60 -14.77 -10.05 5.65
C VAL A 60 -14.97 -10.21 4.15
N ARG A 61 -15.73 -11.23 3.74
CA ARG A 61 -16.04 -11.51 2.33
C ARG A 61 -16.97 -10.47 1.71
N GLU A 62 -17.99 -10.02 2.42
CA GLU A 62 -18.92 -9.00 1.91
C GLU A 62 -18.26 -7.63 1.81
N ASP A 63 -17.49 -7.24 2.81
CA ASP A 63 -16.72 -5.99 2.82
C ASP A 63 -15.68 -5.96 1.70
N LEU A 64 -15.02 -7.06 1.46
CA LEU A 64 -14.06 -7.22 0.38
C LEU A 64 -14.72 -7.11 -1.01
N LYS A 65 -15.87 -7.76 -1.23
CA LYS A 65 -16.65 -7.65 -2.49
C LYS A 65 -17.13 -6.22 -2.75
N ALA A 66 -17.58 -5.52 -1.72
CA ALA A 66 -18.05 -4.15 -1.86
C ALA A 66 -16.89 -3.18 -2.17
N THR A 67 -15.73 -3.38 -1.54
CA THR A 67 -14.49 -2.65 -1.85
C THR A 67 -14.08 -2.82 -3.31
N ILE A 68 -14.17 -4.03 -3.84
CA ILE A 68 -13.87 -4.38 -5.23
C ILE A 68 -14.82 -3.71 -6.22
N HIS A 69 -16.12 -3.70 -5.93
CA HIS A 69 -17.11 -3.05 -6.80
C HIS A 69 -16.92 -1.54 -6.92
N GLN A 70 -16.60 -0.87 -5.81
CA GLN A 70 -16.33 0.56 -5.81
C GLN A 70 -15.03 0.88 -6.57
N ALA A 71 -14.00 0.05 -6.41
CA ALA A 71 -12.74 0.22 -7.11
C ALA A 71 -12.87 0.04 -8.64
N ARG A 72 -13.70 -0.88 -9.13
CA ARG A 72 -13.99 -1.01 -10.58
C ARG A 72 -14.63 0.25 -11.16
N ALA A 73 -15.62 0.83 -10.48
CA ALA A 73 -16.27 2.04 -10.92
C ALA A 73 -15.32 3.25 -11.02
N VAL A 74 -14.32 3.30 -10.12
CA VAL A 74 -13.25 4.30 -10.17
C VAL A 74 -12.27 4.02 -11.32
N THR A 75 -11.94 2.75 -11.59
CA THR A 75 -11.03 2.35 -12.70
C THR A 75 -11.61 2.68 -14.07
N GLU A 76 -12.89 2.42 -14.28
CA GLU A 76 -13.56 2.73 -15.56
C GLU A 76 -13.53 4.24 -15.84
N LYS A 77 -13.88 5.07 -14.87
CA LYS A 77 -13.84 6.54 -15.00
C LYS A 77 -12.43 7.11 -15.23
N ALA A 78 -11.43 6.47 -14.69
CA ALA A 78 -10.07 6.94 -14.77
C ALA A 78 -9.36 6.49 -16.06
N ASN A 79 -9.69 5.31 -16.63
CA ASN A 79 -9.17 4.88 -17.94
C ASN A 79 -9.55 5.85 -19.07
N GLU A 80 -10.72 6.46 -19.03
CA GLU A 80 -11.13 7.48 -20.00
C GLU A 80 -10.30 8.78 -19.94
N THR A 81 -9.59 9.01 -18.82
CA THR A 81 -8.83 10.25 -18.60
C THR A 81 -7.32 10.06 -18.83
N LEU A 82 -6.82 8.82 -18.94
CA LEU A 82 -5.39 8.49 -18.88
C LEU A 82 -4.64 8.48 -20.20
N ASP A 83 -5.31 8.57 -21.35
CA ASP A 83 -4.64 8.62 -22.66
C ASP A 83 -3.63 9.76 -22.82
N GLY A 84 -3.64 10.74 -21.91
CA GLY A 84 -2.70 11.87 -21.87
C GLY A 84 -1.43 11.67 -21.02
N PHE A 85 -1.31 10.60 -20.23
CA PHE A 85 -0.25 10.46 -19.20
C PHE A 85 0.74 9.32 -19.43
N ARG A 86 1.16 9.09 -20.65
CA ARG A 86 2.11 8.01 -21.05
C ARG A 86 3.49 8.04 -20.36
N SER A 87 3.81 9.05 -19.56
CA SER A 87 5.13 9.18 -18.94
C SER A 87 5.21 8.83 -17.44
N ILE A 88 4.10 8.40 -16.84
CA ILE A 88 4.03 8.08 -15.42
C ILE A 88 3.69 6.60 -15.26
N GLU A 89 4.52 5.90 -14.49
CA GLU A 89 4.31 4.51 -14.08
C GLU A 89 3.84 4.51 -12.63
N ALA A 90 2.75 3.81 -12.37
CA ALA A 90 2.22 3.60 -11.03
C ALA A 90 2.17 2.11 -10.73
N LYS A 91 2.72 1.72 -9.58
CA LYS A 91 2.81 0.33 -9.09
C LYS A 91 2.04 0.21 -7.78
N PRO A 92 0.78 -0.18 -7.83
CA PRO A 92 0.02 -0.46 -6.62
C PRO A 92 0.48 -1.76 -5.97
N SER A 93 0.33 -1.82 -4.65
CA SER A 93 0.56 -3.01 -3.87
C SER A 93 -0.41 -3.11 -2.70
N VAL A 94 -0.74 -4.33 -2.34
CA VAL A 94 -1.60 -4.68 -1.21
C VAL A 94 -0.87 -5.67 -0.33
N GLU A 95 -0.99 -5.49 0.96
CA GLU A 95 -0.49 -6.40 1.98
C GLU A 95 -1.66 -6.82 2.87
N VAL A 96 -1.77 -8.12 3.10
CA VAL A 96 -2.72 -8.68 4.07
C VAL A 96 -1.91 -9.53 5.04
N LEU A 97 -1.85 -9.11 6.29
CA LEU A 97 -0.99 -9.68 7.31
C LEU A 97 -1.81 -10.08 8.54
N TYR A 98 -1.42 -11.17 9.18
CA TYR A 98 -2.01 -11.68 10.42
C TYR A 98 -0.97 -11.72 11.54
N SER A 99 -1.37 -11.29 12.72
CA SER A 99 -0.58 -11.44 13.96
C SER A 99 -1.25 -12.43 14.92
N GLY A 100 -0.58 -13.53 15.18
CA GLY A 100 -1.08 -14.49 16.17
C GLY A 100 -1.04 -13.98 17.62
N LYS A 101 -0.16 -13.02 17.93
CA LYS A 101 -0.07 -12.40 19.25
C LYS A 101 -1.25 -11.46 19.52
N GLU A 102 -1.62 -10.66 18.52
CA GLU A 102 -2.69 -9.68 18.63
C GLU A 102 -4.03 -10.26 18.20
N SER A 103 -4.02 -11.44 17.57
CA SER A 103 -5.19 -12.11 16.98
C SER A 103 -5.95 -11.21 16.01
N ASP A 104 -5.21 -10.44 15.23
CA ASP A 104 -5.74 -9.39 14.35
C ASP A 104 -5.15 -9.46 12.95
N TRP A 105 -5.94 -8.97 11.98
CA TRP A 105 -5.57 -8.81 10.59
C TRP A 105 -5.35 -7.35 10.28
N ILE A 106 -4.27 -7.06 9.60
CA ILE A 106 -4.02 -5.73 9.06
C ILE A 106 -3.96 -5.79 7.54
N THR A 107 -4.50 -4.77 6.92
CA THR A 107 -4.46 -4.58 5.46
C THR A 107 -3.80 -3.26 5.16
N ASN A 108 -2.74 -3.29 4.35
CA ASN A 108 -2.05 -2.10 3.88
C ASN A 108 -2.23 -1.96 2.38
N PHE A 109 -2.32 -0.73 1.92
CA PHE A 109 -2.35 -0.39 0.50
C PHE A 109 -1.33 0.70 0.21
N ASN A 110 -0.48 0.49 -0.80
CA ASN A 110 0.49 1.49 -1.25
C ASN A 110 0.50 1.58 -2.77
N VAL A 111 0.82 2.77 -3.28
CA VAL A 111 1.08 3.03 -4.70
C VAL A 111 2.42 3.73 -4.83
N ASP A 112 3.35 3.12 -5.55
CA ASP A 112 4.61 3.74 -5.93
C ASP A 112 4.44 4.38 -7.32
N ILE A 113 4.61 5.70 -7.38
CA ILE A 113 4.45 6.51 -8.58
C ILE A 113 5.83 6.96 -9.04
N SER A 114 6.23 6.60 -10.25
CA SER A 114 7.51 6.96 -10.85
C SER A 114 7.33 7.53 -12.26
N LYS A 115 8.34 8.23 -12.75
CA LYS A 115 8.38 8.67 -14.17
C LYS A 115 9.18 7.65 -14.97
N GLU A 116 8.72 7.30 -16.18
CA GLU A 116 9.47 6.44 -17.11
C GLU A 116 10.90 6.95 -17.37
N SER A 117 11.07 8.28 -17.41
CA SER A 117 12.40 8.91 -17.60
C SER A 117 13.31 8.84 -16.37
N LYS A 118 12.76 8.52 -15.17
CA LYS A 118 13.48 8.43 -13.90
C LYS A 118 12.88 7.32 -13.04
N PRO A 119 12.96 6.05 -13.46
CA PRO A 119 12.35 4.93 -12.76
C PRO A 119 13.04 4.62 -11.43
N ASP A 120 14.22 5.21 -11.19
CA ASP A 120 14.96 5.11 -9.93
C ASP A 120 14.38 5.99 -8.82
N ARG A 121 13.40 6.84 -9.10
CA ARG A 121 12.75 7.73 -8.12
C ARG A 121 11.25 7.49 -8.10
N PHE A 122 10.69 7.43 -6.91
CA PHE A 122 9.26 7.22 -6.75
C PHE A 122 8.70 8.09 -5.61
N LEU A 123 7.42 8.34 -5.72
CA LEU A 123 6.56 8.83 -4.65
C LEU A 123 5.67 7.67 -4.23
N ARG A 124 5.69 7.31 -2.95
CA ARG A 124 4.75 6.36 -2.36
C ARG A 124 3.62 7.11 -1.69
N VAL A 125 2.40 6.69 -2.00
CA VAL A 125 1.18 7.13 -1.32
C VAL A 125 0.41 5.89 -0.91
N GLY A 126 -0.05 5.83 0.35
CA GLY A 126 -0.75 4.64 0.82
C GLY A 126 -1.41 4.81 2.18
N ILE A 127 -2.05 3.74 2.62
CA ILE A 127 -2.68 3.64 3.93
C ILE A 127 -2.26 2.31 4.55
N GLU A 128 -1.82 2.34 5.78
CA GLU A 128 -1.56 1.17 6.60
C GLU A 128 -2.71 0.93 7.58
N ASP A 129 -2.91 -0.34 7.93
CA ASP A 129 -3.88 -0.81 8.93
C ASP A 129 -5.31 -0.32 8.66
N ILE A 130 -5.76 -0.54 7.42
CA ILE A 130 -7.10 -0.12 6.96
C ILE A 130 -8.17 -0.76 7.83
N GLY A 131 -8.93 0.09 8.52
CA GLY A 131 -9.99 -0.32 9.45
C GLY A 131 -9.54 -0.49 10.90
N GLY A 132 -8.23 -0.34 11.18
CA GLY A 132 -7.65 -0.27 12.51
C GLY A 132 -7.26 1.17 12.89
N GLU A 133 -5.98 1.42 13.15
CA GLU A 133 -5.45 2.76 13.50
C GLU A 133 -5.10 3.63 12.28
N ASP A 134 -5.52 3.27 11.09
CA ASP A 134 -5.33 3.94 9.79
C ASP A 134 -4.13 4.92 9.72
N GLY A 135 -2.99 4.47 9.24
CA GLY A 135 -1.77 5.29 9.10
C GLY A 135 -1.54 5.71 7.64
N LEU A 136 -1.29 7.01 7.39
CA LEU A 136 -0.96 7.51 6.06
C LEU A 136 0.50 7.22 5.72
N ASN A 137 0.77 6.67 4.53
CA ASN A 137 2.09 6.63 3.92
C ASN A 137 2.21 7.73 2.85
N LEU A 138 3.19 8.60 3.02
CA LEU A 138 3.56 9.60 2.02
C LEU A 138 5.08 9.74 2.01
N GLU A 139 5.73 9.02 1.11
CA GLU A 139 7.18 8.89 1.10
C GLU A 139 7.75 9.23 -0.29
N VAL A 140 8.90 9.87 -0.30
CA VAL A 140 9.74 9.97 -1.49
C VAL A 140 10.88 8.98 -1.38
N GLY A 141 11.15 8.26 -2.46
CA GLY A 141 12.18 7.24 -2.48
C GLY A 141 13.06 7.27 -3.71
N ARG A 142 14.20 6.63 -3.57
CA ARG A 142 15.12 6.38 -4.68
C ARG A 142 15.75 5.00 -4.56
N THR A 143 15.82 4.32 -5.70
CA THR A 143 16.52 3.03 -5.82
C THR A 143 17.83 3.20 -6.58
N LYS A 144 18.87 2.45 -6.21
CA LYS A 144 20.13 2.36 -6.93
C LYS A 144 20.62 0.91 -6.91
N GLY A 145 20.48 0.24 -8.04
CA GLY A 145 20.77 -1.20 -8.11
C GLY A 145 19.81 -1.99 -7.24
N SER A 146 20.34 -2.76 -6.30
CA SER A 146 19.58 -3.57 -5.36
C SER A 146 19.22 -2.85 -4.05
N LEU A 147 19.58 -1.59 -3.91
CA LEU A 147 19.32 -0.81 -2.69
C LEU A 147 18.36 0.33 -2.98
N GLY A 148 17.46 0.58 -2.04
CA GLY A 148 16.54 1.71 -2.00
C GLY A 148 16.63 2.47 -0.68
N ALA A 149 16.27 3.76 -0.74
CA ALA A 149 16.06 4.57 0.45
C ALA A 149 14.83 5.44 0.24
N ARG A 150 14.08 5.66 1.30
CA ARG A 150 12.85 6.46 1.31
C ARG A 150 12.72 7.26 2.59
N ALA A 151 12.00 8.36 2.51
CA ALA A 151 11.75 9.25 3.65
C ALA A 151 10.41 9.95 3.47
N GLY A 152 9.72 10.22 4.57
CA GLY A 152 8.42 10.87 4.57
C GLY A 152 7.58 10.49 5.76
N LEU A 153 6.27 10.34 5.55
CA LEU A 153 5.35 9.78 6.55
C LEU A 153 5.24 8.28 6.34
N ILE A 154 5.47 7.51 7.40
CA ILE A 154 5.34 6.05 7.48
C ILE A 154 4.33 5.75 8.58
N ALA A 155 3.23 5.11 8.26
CA ALA A 155 2.14 4.84 9.19
C ALA A 155 1.62 6.09 9.94
N GLY A 156 1.63 7.25 9.27
CA GLY A 156 1.21 8.53 9.82
C GLY A 156 2.32 9.37 10.45
N ASP A 157 3.49 8.81 10.73
CA ASP A 157 4.58 9.45 11.46
C ASP A 157 5.80 9.73 10.57
N PRO A 158 6.56 10.79 10.85
CA PRO A 158 7.82 11.05 10.17
C PRO A 158 8.78 9.86 10.28
N GLY A 159 9.38 9.45 9.15
CA GLY A 159 10.23 8.28 9.14
C GLY A 159 11.15 8.21 7.94
N ILE A 160 12.05 7.24 8.02
CA ILE A 160 12.96 6.84 6.95
C ILE A 160 12.91 5.33 6.77
N GLY A 161 13.09 4.87 5.55
CA GLY A 161 13.14 3.45 5.22
C GLY A 161 14.31 3.13 4.30
N ILE A 162 14.78 1.91 4.40
CA ILE A 162 15.74 1.33 3.46
C ILE A 162 15.19 0.01 2.94
N ASP A 163 15.44 -0.25 1.66
CA ASP A 163 15.02 -1.46 0.98
C ASP A 163 16.23 -2.13 0.34
N ALA A 164 16.26 -3.46 0.34
CA ALA A 164 17.32 -4.23 -0.29
C ALA A 164 16.75 -5.44 -1.03
N GLU A 165 17.12 -5.59 -2.31
CA GLU A 165 16.87 -6.82 -3.06
C GLU A 165 18.04 -7.78 -2.90
N VAL A 166 17.79 -8.97 -2.35
CA VAL A 166 18.80 -9.98 -2.09
C VAL A 166 18.57 -11.20 -3.00
N GLY A 167 19.47 -11.33 -3.97
CA GLY A 167 19.32 -12.34 -5.02
C GLY A 167 18.09 -12.05 -5.89
N ARG A 168 17.38 -13.11 -6.32
CA ARG A 168 16.22 -12.99 -7.24
C ARG A 168 14.87 -13.08 -6.53
N ARG A 169 14.86 -13.48 -5.26
CA ARG A 169 13.60 -13.87 -4.59
C ARG A 169 13.32 -13.09 -3.31
N TRP A 170 14.32 -12.50 -2.71
CA TRP A 170 14.16 -11.80 -1.44
C TRP A 170 14.16 -10.29 -1.61
N ARG A 171 13.23 -9.64 -0.96
CA ARG A 171 13.24 -8.20 -0.71
C ARG A 171 13.17 -7.99 0.80
N LEU A 172 14.07 -7.20 1.32
CA LEU A 172 14.15 -6.84 2.73
C LEU A 172 13.91 -5.35 2.86
N SER A 173 13.21 -4.93 3.91
CA SER A 173 13.05 -3.52 4.24
C SER A 173 13.20 -3.30 5.75
N ALA A 174 13.68 -2.13 6.10
CA ALA A 174 13.76 -1.66 7.47
C ALA A 174 13.32 -0.20 7.53
N ASP A 175 12.41 0.10 8.46
CA ASP A 175 11.84 1.42 8.70
C ASP A 175 12.13 1.86 10.12
N ALA A 176 12.47 3.16 10.25
CA ALA A 176 12.58 3.87 11.53
C ALA A 176 11.64 5.09 11.44
N TYR A 177 10.66 5.16 12.30
CA TYR A 177 9.62 6.19 12.25
C TYR A 177 9.13 6.56 13.65
N ASP A 178 8.27 7.56 13.75
CA ASP A 178 7.75 8.10 15.00
C ASP A 178 8.89 8.60 15.93
N PRO A 179 9.47 9.77 15.66
CA PRO A 179 10.59 10.29 16.45
C PRO A 179 10.27 10.51 17.93
N ASP A 180 9.00 10.77 18.27
CA ASP A 180 8.54 11.02 19.63
C ASP A 180 8.37 9.70 20.41
N ASP A 181 7.93 8.63 19.74
CA ASP A 181 7.77 7.28 20.28
C ASP A 181 8.49 6.26 19.38
N PHE A 182 9.80 6.44 19.23
CA PHE A 182 10.65 5.78 18.23
C PHE A 182 10.33 4.30 18.00
N ARG A 183 10.02 3.95 16.75
CA ARG A 183 9.59 2.62 16.30
C ARG A 183 10.50 2.08 15.21
N LEU A 184 10.82 0.81 15.31
CA LEU A 184 11.58 0.06 14.29
C LEU A 184 10.71 -1.08 13.74
N ARG A 185 10.65 -1.15 12.40
CA ARG A 185 9.98 -2.21 11.66
C ARG A 185 10.95 -2.86 10.68
N VAL A 186 10.92 -4.18 10.58
CA VAL A 186 11.66 -4.93 9.56
C VAL A 186 10.69 -5.86 8.83
N SER A 187 10.79 -5.89 7.52
CA SER A 187 9.98 -6.76 6.67
C SER A 187 10.86 -7.59 5.75
N ALA A 188 10.43 -8.80 5.48
CA ALA A 188 11.05 -9.71 4.52
C ALA A 188 9.98 -10.27 3.59
N LEU A 189 10.19 -10.12 2.29
CA LEU A 189 9.30 -10.63 1.25
C LEU A 189 10.03 -11.71 0.45
N TYR A 190 9.39 -12.87 0.31
CA TYR A 190 9.88 -13.96 -0.52
C TYR A 190 8.98 -14.11 -1.74
N ARG A 191 9.55 -13.96 -2.93
CA ARG A 191 8.81 -14.04 -4.20
C ARG A 191 8.33 -15.47 -4.46
N LEU A 192 7.01 -15.64 -4.51
CA LEU A 192 6.36 -16.89 -4.90
C LEU A 192 6.14 -16.94 -6.42
N ARG A 193 5.62 -15.86 -6.99
CA ARG A 193 5.39 -15.61 -8.42
C ARG A 193 5.83 -14.20 -8.77
N ASP A 194 5.67 -13.77 -10.01
CA ASP A 194 6.22 -12.49 -10.51
C ASP A 194 5.80 -11.28 -9.64
N ASP A 195 4.55 -11.22 -9.19
CA ASP A 195 4.02 -10.08 -8.44
C ASP A 195 3.47 -10.47 -7.06
N THR A 196 3.60 -11.75 -6.66
CA THR A 196 3.09 -12.30 -5.39
C THR A 196 4.23 -12.69 -4.47
N TYR A 197 4.18 -12.23 -3.23
CA TYR A 197 5.21 -12.49 -2.22
C TYR A 197 4.57 -13.01 -0.93
N LEU A 198 5.24 -13.99 -0.31
CA LEU A 198 5.04 -14.27 1.09
C LEU A 198 5.76 -13.20 1.89
N MET A 199 5.09 -12.60 2.87
CA MET A 199 5.62 -11.52 3.68
C MET A 199 5.68 -11.91 5.14
N GLY A 200 6.80 -11.61 5.76
CA GLY A 200 6.97 -11.59 7.22
C GLY A 200 7.37 -10.19 7.66
N GLN A 201 6.76 -9.69 8.74
CA GLN A 201 7.03 -8.37 9.27
C GLN A 201 7.17 -8.44 10.79
N LEU A 202 8.16 -7.74 11.33
CA LEU A 202 8.34 -7.52 12.75
C LEU A 202 8.18 -6.03 13.03
N ARG A 203 7.16 -5.67 13.82
CA ARG A 203 6.89 -4.30 14.28
C ARG A 203 7.43 -4.09 15.69
N ASP A 204 7.79 -2.86 16.00
CA ASP A 204 8.24 -2.40 17.31
C ASP A 204 9.42 -3.22 17.87
N LEU A 205 10.41 -3.51 17.00
CA LEU A 205 11.58 -4.34 17.33
C LEU A 205 12.36 -3.83 18.53
N ASN A 206 12.39 -2.52 18.72
CA ASN A 206 13.06 -1.84 19.82
C ASN A 206 12.26 -1.87 21.14
N ARG A 207 11.05 -2.46 21.15
CA ARG A 207 10.15 -2.49 22.31
C ARG A 207 9.67 -3.91 22.59
N SER A 208 10.21 -4.54 23.60
CA SER A 208 9.91 -5.94 23.92
C SER A 208 8.43 -6.20 24.19
N GLU A 209 7.74 -5.25 24.82
CA GLU A 209 6.33 -5.39 25.21
C GLU A 209 5.36 -5.26 24.01
N ARG A 210 5.66 -4.34 23.08
CA ARG A 210 4.84 -4.07 21.89
C ARG A 210 5.25 -4.88 20.66
N ARG A 211 6.38 -5.57 20.72
CA ARG A 211 6.87 -6.35 19.58
C ARG A 211 5.83 -7.34 19.10
N ALA A 212 5.46 -7.23 17.83
CA ALA A 212 4.53 -8.11 17.17
C ALA A 212 5.13 -8.66 15.86
N ALA A 213 4.83 -9.93 15.59
CA ALA A 213 5.19 -10.59 14.33
C ALA A 213 3.92 -10.78 13.50
N TYR A 214 4.01 -10.39 12.24
CA TYR A 214 2.96 -10.51 11.25
C TYR A 214 3.42 -11.37 10.08
N PHE A 215 2.53 -12.17 9.54
CA PHE A 215 2.76 -13.01 8.38
C PHE A 215 1.58 -12.91 7.43
N GLY A 216 1.86 -12.92 6.13
CA GLY A 216 0.80 -12.84 5.14
C GLY A 216 1.32 -12.76 3.73
N LEU A 217 0.56 -12.09 2.89
CA LEU A 217 0.82 -11.94 1.47
C LEU A 217 0.98 -10.47 1.11
N HIS A 218 1.89 -10.24 0.18
CA HIS A 218 2.05 -8.97 -0.52
C HIS A 218 1.84 -9.22 -2.01
N GLN A 219 0.97 -8.44 -2.64
CA GLN A 219 0.70 -8.47 -4.06
C GLN A 219 1.03 -7.11 -4.66
N SER A 220 1.89 -7.09 -5.68
CA SER A 220 2.14 -5.91 -6.53
C SER A 220 1.38 -6.03 -7.85
N PHE A 221 1.19 -4.91 -8.57
CA PHE A 221 0.44 -4.87 -9.81
C PHE A 221 1.11 -3.95 -10.84
#